data_13e60802dc6caec0db4c2d285443c139
#
_entry.id   13e60802dc6caec0db4c2d285443c139
#
_cell.length_a   1.000
_cell.length_b   1.000
_cell.length_c   1.000
_cell.angle_alpha   90.00
_cell.angle_beta   90.00
_cell.angle_gamma   90.00
#
_symmetry.space_group_name_H-M   'P 1'
#
loop_
_entity.id
_entity.type
_entity.pdbx_description
1 polymer ?
#
loop_
_entity_poly.entity_id
_entity_poly.type
_entity_poly.pdbx_seq_one_letter_code
_entity_poly.pdbx_strand_id
1 'polypeptide(L)'
;MEFAVEIAIFVLTWLSLWSFTSQIHRGYYLRHVAIARCVELFLSQYAASSQVNIVSLGAGFDTLFFRLLDQRQFSSTLSFTEVDCDAIVDAKTKLLNDERVRAGLFPKDVDNLTVAAPADGPVAWQGHVPSASYSLIACDLGDIQRLNSTLDAAGVDRSLPTLILAECVLSYLAPTKGTMLLRWLAETFSSGSIALYDPIGLDATEDNSQATESPNSKIKTEADAFDSTLQRYFAVKGCTLRGARGYRTAADHARRFLALGHWQNCRILDMNGVFKACTTAEEKRRLASLEPFDEFADWMLCNAHYAIYLADNQDQDWTAGFVTQAHHHRHLLTGRCAPQVREQEPAIIRSFQHEDLAAVRSLFESTHLEFAKGSRAVRQFVANRLRGDMSDVHHAFQTPKGTEILTSGFWVAEVDGEVVGCIGVKPLDTASTTQEDQHVAELCRLSVASTVRRRGLASALVRAVETFTASCGAFNEIRLETIGAMEGAQQLYRSLGYVEQVESEKQHSSFKLVRFQKRL
;
A
#
# COMPACT_ATOMS: atom_id res chain seq x y z
N MET A 1 29.71 7.61 -15.24
CA MET A 1 29.29 8.59 -16.26
C MET A 1 28.25 7.99 -17.24
N GLU A 2 28.38 6.72 -17.60
CA GLU A 2 27.40 6.03 -18.45
C GLU A 2 26.02 5.83 -17.80
N PHE A 3 25.96 5.55 -16.51
CA PHE A 3 24.73 5.18 -15.79
C PHE A 3 23.71 6.32 -15.64
N ALA A 4 24.16 7.54 -15.34
CA ALA A 4 23.27 8.72 -15.24
C ALA A 4 22.79 9.20 -16.61
N VAL A 5 23.63 9.06 -17.64
CA VAL A 5 23.27 9.32 -19.04
C VAL A 5 22.32 8.22 -19.55
N GLU A 6 22.49 6.96 -19.12
CA GLU A 6 21.58 5.87 -19.47
C GLU A 6 20.21 6.03 -18.79
N ILE A 7 20.12 6.54 -17.55
CA ILE A 7 18.82 6.85 -16.93
C ILE A 7 18.13 8.01 -17.64
N ALA A 8 18.84 9.07 -18.00
CA ALA A 8 18.28 10.17 -18.76
C ALA A 8 17.93 9.75 -20.22
N ILE A 9 18.77 8.95 -20.86
CA ILE A 9 18.49 8.34 -22.18
C ILE A 9 17.37 7.31 -22.03
N PHE A 10 17.30 6.57 -20.93
CA PHE A 10 16.21 5.62 -20.67
C PHE A 10 14.87 6.33 -20.52
N VAL A 11 14.78 7.45 -19.81
CA VAL A 11 13.58 8.29 -19.77
C VAL A 11 13.23 8.82 -21.17
N LEU A 12 14.22 9.19 -21.98
CA LEU A 12 14.02 9.73 -23.34
C LEU A 12 13.80 8.66 -24.40
N THR A 13 14.44 7.48 -24.32
CA THR A 13 14.21 6.36 -25.25
C THR A 13 12.98 5.55 -24.90
N TRP A 14 12.55 5.56 -23.63
CA TRP A 14 11.29 4.98 -23.19
C TRP A 14 10.07 5.73 -23.73
N LEU A 15 10.20 7.02 -23.99
CA LEU A 15 9.20 7.82 -24.72
C LEU A 15 8.99 7.37 -26.18
N SER A 16 9.84 6.51 -26.72
CA SER A 16 9.76 6.04 -28.09
C SER A 16 9.14 4.64 -28.29
N LEU A 17 8.79 3.91 -27.24
CA LEU A 17 8.14 2.60 -27.33
C LEU A 17 6.62 2.71 -27.05
N TRP A 18 5.88 2.97 -28.07
CA TRP A 18 4.47 3.39 -28.15
C TRP A 18 3.40 2.43 -27.59
N SER A 19 3.69 1.31 -26.95
CA SER A 19 2.65 0.38 -26.49
C SER A 19 2.46 0.21 -24.98
N PHE A 20 3.28 0.86 -24.14
CA PHE A 20 3.14 0.85 -22.66
C PHE A 20 2.96 2.24 -22.05
N THR A 21 2.61 3.24 -22.84
CA THR A 21 2.73 4.65 -22.47
C THR A 21 1.66 5.11 -21.48
N SER A 22 0.41 4.72 -21.65
CA SER A 22 -0.70 5.25 -20.86
C SER A 22 -0.69 4.82 -19.39
N GLN A 23 -0.37 3.57 -19.08
CA GLN A 23 -0.22 3.07 -17.71
C GLN A 23 0.87 3.83 -16.96
N ILE A 24 2.00 4.05 -17.62
CA ILE A 24 3.16 4.72 -17.04
C ILE A 24 2.89 6.19 -16.83
N HIS A 25 2.31 6.87 -17.83
CA HIS A 25 1.91 8.27 -17.69
C HIS A 25 0.96 8.46 -16.49
N ARG A 26 -0.03 7.59 -16.33
CA ARG A 26 -0.96 7.61 -15.21
C ARG A 26 -0.28 7.31 -13.88
N GLY A 27 0.68 6.38 -13.86
CA GLY A 27 1.48 6.07 -12.67
C GLY A 27 2.33 7.26 -12.22
N TYR A 28 3.06 7.90 -13.14
CA TYR A 28 3.85 9.10 -12.85
C TYR A 28 2.96 10.29 -12.45
N TYR A 29 1.84 10.49 -13.14
CA TYR A 29 0.87 11.50 -12.77
C TYR A 29 0.39 11.32 -11.32
N LEU A 30 0.00 10.09 -10.95
CA LEU A 30 -0.51 9.80 -9.62
C LEU A 30 0.55 9.98 -8.54
N ARG A 31 1.78 9.53 -8.80
CA ARG A 31 2.94 9.78 -7.93
C ARG A 31 3.15 11.29 -7.72
N HIS A 32 3.15 12.06 -8.81
CA HIS A 32 3.30 13.51 -8.75
C HIS A 32 2.19 14.16 -7.91
N VAL A 33 0.93 13.80 -8.14
CA VAL A 33 -0.23 14.31 -7.39
C VAL A 33 -0.10 14.00 -5.89
N ALA A 34 0.34 12.78 -5.56
CA ALA A 34 0.54 12.36 -4.18
C ALA A 34 1.58 13.22 -3.45
N ILE A 35 2.76 13.39 -4.05
CA ILE A 35 3.83 14.20 -3.45
C ILE A 35 3.43 15.68 -3.40
N ALA A 36 2.85 16.24 -4.47
CA ALA A 36 2.38 17.62 -4.48
C ALA A 36 1.35 17.87 -3.35
N ARG A 37 0.44 16.93 -3.13
CA ARG A 37 -0.53 17.01 -2.03
C ARG A 37 0.13 16.96 -0.65
N CYS A 38 1.15 16.14 -0.46
CA CYS A 38 1.93 16.13 0.78
C CYS A 38 2.58 17.48 1.05
N VAL A 39 3.21 18.06 0.04
CA VAL A 39 3.86 19.37 0.15
C VAL A 39 2.86 20.47 0.46
N GLU A 40 1.71 20.49 -0.24
CA GLU A 40 0.63 21.45 0.00
C GLU A 40 0.10 21.38 1.45
N LEU A 41 -0.16 20.18 1.96
CA LEU A 41 -0.63 19.99 3.33
C LEU A 41 0.39 20.45 4.36
N PHE A 42 1.67 20.10 4.17
CA PHE A 42 2.75 20.55 5.03
C PHE A 42 2.87 22.07 5.03
N LEU A 43 2.96 22.70 3.87
CA LEU A 43 3.08 24.16 3.76
C LEU A 43 1.86 24.89 4.35
N SER A 44 0.67 24.32 4.19
CA SER A 44 -0.57 24.87 4.77
C SER A 44 -0.57 24.77 6.30
N GLN A 45 -0.10 23.66 6.86
CA GLN A 45 -0.01 23.49 8.32
C GLN A 45 0.95 24.49 8.95
N TYR A 46 2.06 24.77 8.29
CA TYR A 46 3.09 25.69 8.80
C TYR A 46 3.06 27.09 8.15
N ALA A 47 1.92 27.47 7.58
CA ALA A 47 1.76 28.79 6.95
C ALA A 47 2.01 29.98 7.88
N ALA A 48 1.85 29.81 9.20
CA ALA A 48 2.15 30.82 10.21
C ALA A 48 3.63 30.83 10.66
N SER A 49 4.43 29.85 10.25
CA SER A 49 5.86 29.79 10.57
C SER A 49 6.62 30.80 9.71
N SER A 50 7.65 31.46 10.28
CA SER A 50 8.49 32.39 9.53
C SER A 50 9.33 31.69 8.46
N GLN A 51 9.73 30.46 8.74
CA GLN A 51 10.57 29.65 7.87
C GLN A 51 10.24 28.16 8.00
N VAL A 52 10.39 27.42 6.90
CA VAL A 52 10.22 25.97 6.82
C VAL A 52 11.32 25.33 5.96
N ASN A 53 11.63 24.07 6.21
CA ASN A 53 12.56 23.29 5.38
C ASN A 53 11.81 22.23 4.57
N ILE A 54 12.32 21.99 3.36
CA ILE A 54 12.05 20.75 2.60
C ILE A 54 13.41 20.12 2.28
N VAL A 55 13.59 18.87 2.67
CA VAL A 55 14.79 18.08 2.37
C VAL A 55 14.39 16.91 1.47
N SER A 56 14.82 16.93 0.22
CA SER A 56 14.53 15.89 -0.77
C SER A 56 15.73 14.95 -0.90
N LEU A 57 15.53 13.69 -0.51
CA LEU A 57 16.56 12.64 -0.52
C LEU A 57 16.42 11.81 -1.80
N GLY A 58 17.51 11.64 -2.55
CA GLY A 58 17.48 10.96 -3.85
C GLY A 58 16.65 11.75 -4.87
N ALA A 59 16.87 13.07 -4.93
CA ALA A 59 16.03 14.01 -5.67
C ALA A 59 16.11 13.85 -7.20
N GLY A 60 17.17 13.23 -7.72
CA GLY A 60 17.33 13.07 -9.17
C GLY A 60 17.29 14.41 -9.91
N PHE A 61 16.53 14.42 -10.98
CA PHE A 61 16.26 15.63 -11.77
C PHE A 61 14.89 16.25 -11.46
N ASP A 62 14.38 16.10 -10.23
CA ASP A 62 13.11 16.72 -9.85
C ASP A 62 13.17 18.25 -9.96
N THR A 63 12.05 18.85 -10.27
CA THR A 63 11.85 20.28 -10.48
C THR A 63 10.90 20.89 -9.44
N LEU A 64 10.60 20.17 -8.36
CA LEU A 64 9.61 20.58 -7.36
C LEU A 64 9.89 21.99 -6.80
N PHE A 65 11.14 22.27 -6.42
CA PHE A 65 11.52 23.60 -5.92
C PHE A 65 11.14 24.73 -6.89
N PHE A 66 11.49 24.57 -8.18
CA PHE A 66 11.25 25.59 -9.20
C PHE A 66 9.75 25.77 -9.47
N ARG A 67 8.98 24.69 -9.41
CA ARG A 67 7.50 24.74 -9.53
C ARG A 67 6.85 25.45 -8.34
N LEU A 68 7.32 25.17 -7.12
CA LEU A 68 6.83 25.84 -5.91
C LEU A 68 7.13 27.34 -5.96
N LEU A 69 8.30 27.71 -6.45
CA LEU A 69 8.71 29.09 -6.62
C LEU A 69 7.87 29.82 -7.67
N ASP A 70 7.67 29.21 -8.84
CA ASP A 70 6.87 29.77 -9.94
C ASP A 70 5.40 29.96 -9.53
N GLN A 71 4.82 28.98 -8.83
CA GLN A 71 3.42 29.00 -8.37
C GLN A 71 3.21 29.79 -7.08
N ARG A 72 4.27 30.27 -6.44
CA ARG A 72 4.21 31.00 -5.15
C ARG A 72 3.38 30.27 -4.08
N GLN A 73 3.55 28.97 -3.99
CA GLN A 73 2.73 28.08 -3.15
C GLN A 73 3.10 28.11 -1.65
N PHE A 74 3.90 29.06 -1.20
CA PHE A 74 4.32 29.17 0.19
C PHE A 74 4.30 30.61 0.67
N SER A 75 3.90 30.79 1.93
CA SER A 75 3.89 32.10 2.61
C SER A 75 5.09 32.31 3.54
N SER A 76 5.71 31.23 3.98
CA SER A 76 6.91 31.21 4.81
C SER A 76 8.17 31.32 3.93
N THR A 77 9.31 31.72 4.51
CA THR A 77 10.59 31.55 3.80
C THR A 77 10.89 30.06 3.65
N LEU A 78 11.12 29.61 2.43
CA LEU A 78 11.39 28.20 2.12
C LEU A 78 12.89 27.93 2.00
N SER A 79 13.42 27.00 2.82
CA SER A 79 14.72 26.40 2.60
C SER A 79 14.56 25.03 1.96
N PHE A 80 15.05 24.85 0.74
CA PHE A 80 14.92 23.61 -0.02
C PHE A 80 16.29 22.99 -0.26
N THR A 81 16.51 21.78 0.21
CA THR A 81 17.78 21.05 0.08
C THR A 81 17.55 19.73 -0.64
N GLU A 82 18.26 19.54 -1.73
CA GLU A 82 18.30 18.26 -2.45
C GLU A 82 19.60 17.54 -2.15
N VAL A 83 19.48 16.23 -1.89
CA VAL A 83 20.60 15.32 -1.65
C VAL A 83 20.56 14.18 -2.63
N ASP A 84 21.64 13.93 -3.35
CA ASP A 84 21.75 12.78 -4.26
C ASP A 84 23.21 12.31 -4.36
N CYS A 85 23.47 11.26 -5.11
CA CYS A 85 24.82 10.75 -5.37
C CYS A 85 25.63 11.73 -6.26
N ASP A 86 26.96 11.65 -6.18
CA ASP A 86 27.87 12.55 -6.90
C ASP A 86 27.52 12.67 -8.39
N ALA A 87 27.24 11.56 -9.07
CA ALA A 87 26.97 11.56 -10.53
C ALA A 87 25.72 12.36 -10.92
N ILE A 88 24.65 12.27 -10.13
CA ILE A 88 23.40 13.01 -10.36
C ILE A 88 23.63 14.49 -10.05
N VAL A 89 24.28 14.79 -8.91
CA VAL A 89 24.58 16.15 -8.47
C VAL A 89 25.46 16.88 -9.50
N ASP A 90 26.51 16.21 -9.99
CA ASP A 90 27.37 16.78 -11.05
C ASP A 90 26.61 17.11 -12.33
N ALA A 91 25.72 16.19 -12.75
CA ALA A 91 24.93 16.40 -13.95
C ALA A 91 23.91 17.55 -13.77
N LYS A 92 23.22 17.59 -12.62
CA LYS A 92 22.24 18.64 -12.30
C LYS A 92 22.93 20.01 -12.13
N THR A 93 24.10 20.03 -11.49
CA THR A 93 24.91 21.25 -11.36
C THR A 93 25.29 21.86 -12.71
N LYS A 94 25.67 21.03 -13.69
CA LYS A 94 25.95 21.49 -15.06
C LYS A 94 24.73 22.16 -15.70
N LEU A 95 23.52 21.58 -15.49
CA LEU A 95 22.28 22.17 -15.98
C LEU A 95 21.96 23.49 -15.30
N LEU A 96 22.13 23.57 -13.98
CA LEU A 96 21.88 24.79 -13.19
C LEU A 96 22.89 25.90 -13.49
N ASN A 97 24.09 25.58 -13.94
CA ASN A 97 25.09 26.53 -14.39
C ASN A 97 24.86 27.03 -15.83
N ASP A 98 24.07 26.32 -16.63
CA ASP A 98 23.68 26.82 -17.96
C ASP A 98 22.68 27.97 -17.80
N GLU A 99 23.04 29.14 -18.31
CA GLU A 99 22.23 30.35 -18.16
C GLU A 99 20.85 30.24 -18.81
N ARG A 100 20.72 29.51 -19.92
CA ARG A 100 19.46 29.32 -20.62
C ARG A 100 18.51 28.43 -19.83
N VAL A 101 19.05 27.35 -19.24
CA VAL A 101 18.30 26.45 -18.38
C VAL A 101 17.86 27.20 -17.13
N ARG A 102 18.76 27.90 -16.48
CA ARG A 102 18.49 28.68 -15.27
C ARG A 102 17.42 29.75 -15.51
N ALA A 103 17.52 30.51 -16.62
CA ALA A 103 16.53 31.50 -16.99
C ALA A 103 15.13 30.91 -17.28
N GLY A 104 15.04 29.61 -17.61
CA GLY A 104 13.78 28.88 -17.78
C GLY A 104 13.22 28.29 -16.48
N LEU A 105 14.08 28.05 -15.49
CA LEU A 105 13.69 27.45 -14.21
C LEU A 105 13.25 28.47 -13.17
N PHE A 106 13.84 29.67 -13.16
CA PHE A 106 13.48 30.73 -12.23
C PHE A 106 12.46 31.69 -12.85
N PRO A 107 11.42 32.10 -12.12
CA PRO A 107 10.45 33.08 -12.59
C PRO A 107 11.12 34.40 -13.03
N LYS A 108 10.65 35.00 -14.11
CA LYS A 108 11.26 36.23 -14.70
C LYS A 108 11.17 37.44 -13.79
N ASP A 109 10.25 37.45 -12.85
CA ASP A 109 10.02 38.50 -11.87
C ASP A 109 10.73 38.25 -10.52
N VAL A 110 11.54 37.19 -10.44
CA VAL A 110 12.42 36.96 -9.29
C VAL A 110 13.69 37.82 -9.46
N ASP A 111 13.56 39.07 -9.08
CA ASP A 111 14.73 39.96 -8.94
C ASP A 111 15.65 39.44 -7.82
N ASN A 112 16.97 39.48 -8.05
CA ASN A 112 18.00 39.15 -7.08
C ASN A 112 18.23 37.63 -6.82
N LEU A 113 18.17 36.79 -7.85
CA LEU A 113 18.78 35.47 -7.74
C LEU A 113 20.28 35.62 -7.49
N THR A 114 20.71 35.22 -6.30
CA THR A 114 22.15 35.15 -5.96
C THR A 114 22.58 33.70 -6.06
N VAL A 115 23.51 33.39 -6.96
CA VAL A 115 24.16 32.09 -7.05
C VAL A 115 25.48 32.16 -6.31
N ALA A 116 25.59 31.39 -5.22
CA ALA A 116 26.87 31.25 -4.52
C ALA A 116 27.64 30.10 -5.20
N ALA A 117 28.86 30.40 -5.66
CA ALA A 117 29.79 29.33 -5.98
C ALA A 117 30.21 28.67 -4.68
N PRO A 118 30.01 27.33 -4.52
CA PRO A 118 30.41 26.66 -3.30
C PRO A 118 31.93 26.81 -3.14
N ALA A 119 32.34 27.27 -1.97
CA ALA A 119 33.71 27.07 -1.51
C ALA A 119 33.95 25.57 -1.37
N ASP A 120 35.21 25.12 -1.42
CA ASP A 120 35.55 23.69 -1.28
C ASP A 120 34.71 22.99 -0.20
N GLY A 121 33.73 22.18 -0.60
CA GLY A 121 32.78 21.53 0.32
C GLY A 121 31.74 20.62 -0.37
N PRO A 122 30.89 19.96 0.41
CA PRO A 122 29.92 18.99 -0.12
C PRO A 122 28.73 19.64 -0.85
N VAL A 123 28.56 20.96 -0.76
CA VAL A 123 27.49 21.71 -1.42
C VAL A 123 27.94 22.02 -2.84
N ALA A 124 27.26 21.41 -3.82
CA ALA A 124 27.63 21.53 -5.23
C ALA A 124 27.05 22.79 -5.90
N TRP A 125 25.87 23.23 -5.43
CA TRP A 125 25.22 24.44 -5.96
C TRP A 125 24.28 25.06 -4.92
N GLN A 126 24.29 26.38 -4.86
CA GLN A 126 23.33 27.14 -4.02
C GLN A 126 22.78 28.35 -4.78
N GLY A 127 21.47 28.57 -4.60
CA GLY A 127 20.78 29.75 -5.11
C GLY A 127 19.85 30.33 -4.05
N HIS A 128 19.80 31.64 -3.97
CA HIS A 128 18.97 32.37 -3.02
C HIS A 128 18.12 33.41 -3.76
N VAL A 129 16.86 33.45 -3.38
CA VAL A 129 15.87 34.48 -3.75
C VAL A 129 15.28 35.03 -2.46
N PRO A 130 14.62 36.19 -2.43
CA PRO A 130 14.13 36.79 -1.18
C PRO A 130 13.21 35.88 -0.35
N SER A 131 12.45 35.03 -0.99
CA SER A 131 11.47 34.13 -0.34
C SER A 131 11.94 32.68 -0.18
N ALA A 132 13.08 32.30 -0.79
CA ALA A 132 13.52 30.91 -0.77
C ALA A 132 15.03 30.75 -0.98
N SER A 133 15.57 29.67 -0.45
CA SER A 133 16.92 29.17 -0.75
C SER A 133 16.85 27.75 -1.29
N TYR A 134 17.79 27.43 -2.19
CA TYR A 134 17.96 26.10 -2.75
C TYR A 134 19.39 25.65 -2.62
N SER A 135 19.60 24.43 -2.15
CA SER A 135 20.94 23.82 -2.04
C SER A 135 20.91 22.42 -2.65
N LEU A 136 21.92 22.11 -3.46
CA LEU A 136 22.13 20.79 -4.07
C LEU A 136 23.42 20.18 -3.50
N ILE A 137 23.32 18.98 -2.94
CA ILE A 137 24.34 18.34 -2.14
C ILE A 137 24.66 16.95 -2.65
N ALA A 138 25.95 16.62 -2.71
CA ALA A 138 26.43 15.28 -3.05
C ALA A 138 26.68 14.46 -1.77
N CYS A 139 25.85 13.40 -1.55
CA CYS A 139 26.04 12.50 -0.43
C CYS A 139 25.44 11.11 -0.69
N ASP A 140 26.16 10.04 -0.28
CA ASP A 140 25.58 8.69 -0.18
C ASP A 140 24.64 8.64 1.03
N LEU A 141 23.35 8.40 0.80
CA LEU A 141 22.32 8.30 1.82
C LEU A 141 22.51 7.10 2.78
N GLY A 142 23.39 6.16 2.44
CA GLY A 142 23.83 5.08 3.31
C GLY A 142 24.94 5.48 4.29
N ASP A 143 25.49 6.68 4.18
CA ASP A 143 26.49 7.27 5.09
C ASP A 143 25.88 8.41 5.92
N ILE A 144 25.28 8.04 7.04
CA ILE A 144 24.57 8.99 7.92
C ILE A 144 25.49 10.06 8.53
N GLN A 145 26.75 9.72 8.82
CA GLN A 145 27.69 10.68 9.40
C GLN A 145 28.03 11.77 8.38
N ARG A 146 28.30 11.37 7.14
CA ARG A 146 28.53 12.29 6.04
C ARG A 146 27.29 13.12 5.75
N LEU A 147 26.10 12.50 5.70
CA LEU A 147 24.83 13.20 5.49
C LEU A 147 24.61 14.27 6.57
N ASN A 148 24.88 13.93 7.84
CA ASN A 148 24.77 14.86 8.95
C ASN A 148 25.65 16.11 8.73
N SER A 149 26.96 15.93 8.50
CA SER A 149 27.90 17.03 8.29
C SER A 149 27.60 17.84 7.02
N THR A 150 27.05 17.18 6.00
CA THR A 150 26.71 17.81 4.72
C THR A 150 25.48 18.73 4.84
N LEU A 151 24.45 18.30 5.59
CA LEU A 151 23.30 19.16 5.88
C LEU A 151 23.68 20.36 6.76
N ASP A 152 24.63 20.18 7.70
CA ASP A 152 25.19 21.30 8.48
C ASP A 152 25.90 22.31 7.58
N ALA A 153 26.72 21.81 6.65
CA ALA A 153 27.41 22.66 5.68
C ALA A 153 26.49 23.43 4.74
N ALA A 154 25.30 22.85 4.44
CA ALA A 154 24.25 23.52 3.67
C ALA A 154 23.45 24.55 4.48
N GLY A 155 23.64 24.61 5.79
CA GLY A 155 22.93 25.54 6.67
C GLY A 155 21.48 25.10 6.97
N VAL A 156 21.19 23.80 6.94
CA VAL A 156 19.86 23.29 7.28
C VAL A 156 19.61 23.43 8.77
N ASP A 157 18.69 24.31 9.15
CA ASP A 157 18.27 24.50 10.54
C ASP A 157 17.28 23.42 10.96
N ARG A 158 17.74 22.50 11.82
CA ARG A 158 16.98 21.34 12.28
C ARG A 158 15.90 21.66 13.32
N SER A 159 15.89 22.88 13.83
CA SER A 159 14.86 23.35 14.77
C SER A 159 13.56 23.75 14.07
N LEU A 160 13.62 23.97 12.76
CA LEU A 160 12.49 24.40 11.95
C LEU A 160 11.59 23.22 11.53
N PRO A 161 10.30 23.49 11.30
CA PRO A 161 9.42 22.50 10.67
C PRO A 161 10.04 22.00 9.35
N THR A 162 10.23 20.70 9.22
CA THR A 162 10.95 20.09 8.10
C THR A 162 10.14 18.97 7.47
N LEU A 163 9.87 19.07 6.16
CA LEU A 163 9.35 17.98 5.36
C LEU A 163 10.49 17.24 4.67
N ILE A 164 10.62 15.95 4.94
CA ILE A 164 11.56 15.07 4.25
C ILE A 164 10.80 14.36 3.13
N LEU A 165 11.31 14.48 1.90
CA LEU A 165 10.80 13.78 0.73
C LEU A 165 11.78 12.69 0.30
N ALA A 166 11.28 11.53 -0.09
CA ALA A 166 12.10 10.52 -0.76
C ALA A 166 11.24 9.64 -1.67
N GLU A 167 11.61 9.58 -2.94
CA GLU A 167 10.86 8.87 -3.96
C GLU A 167 11.71 7.77 -4.57
N CYS A 168 11.36 6.49 -4.30
CA CYS A 168 12.11 5.32 -4.71
C CYS A 168 13.56 5.35 -4.17
N VAL A 169 13.74 5.57 -2.88
CA VAL A 169 15.06 5.65 -2.22
C VAL A 169 15.31 4.46 -1.30
N LEU A 170 14.39 4.20 -0.36
CA LEU A 170 14.61 3.17 0.65
C LEU A 170 14.66 1.76 0.05
N SER A 171 14.01 1.55 -1.08
CA SER A 171 14.04 0.30 -1.84
C SER A 171 15.43 -0.06 -2.36
N TYR A 172 16.30 0.91 -2.61
CA TYR A 172 17.68 0.68 -3.07
C TYR A 172 18.68 0.52 -1.93
N LEU A 173 18.40 1.07 -0.75
CA LEU A 173 19.25 0.92 0.42
C LEU A 173 19.12 -0.49 1.03
N ALA A 174 20.20 -1.01 1.60
CA ALA A 174 20.10 -2.22 2.42
C ALA A 174 19.08 -1.99 3.56
N PRO A 175 18.26 -2.98 3.95
CA PRO A 175 17.19 -2.83 4.93
C PRO A 175 17.64 -2.15 6.23
N THR A 176 18.81 -2.55 6.75
CA THR A 176 19.39 -1.94 7.96
C THR A 176 19.76 -0.48 7.75
N LYS A 177 20.42 -0.14 6.63
CA LYS A 177 20.82 1.25 6.32
C LYS A 177 19.59 2.15 6.17
N GLY A 178 18.56 1.71 5.44
CA GLY A 178 17.32 2.45 5.30
C GLY A 178 16.59 2.66 6.63
N THR A 179 16.61 1.68 7.53
CA THR A 179 16.02 1.82 8.87
C THR A 179 16.83 2.75 9.76
N MET A 180 18.16 2.70 9.68
CA MET A 180 19.04 3.65 10.39
C MET A 180 18.84 5.07 9.89
N LEU A 181 18.65 5.27 8.58
CA LEU A 181 18.33 6.58 8.01
C LEU A 181 16.99 7.11 8.56
N LEU A 182 15.94 6.29 8.56
CA LEU A 182 14.63 6.69 9.11
C LEU A 182 14.73 7.08 10.59
N ARG A 183 15.46 6.30 11.39
CA ARG A 183 15.69 6.62 12.82
C ARG A 183 16.45 7.91 12.99
N TRP A 184 17.54 8.08 12.26
CA TRP A 184 18.35 9.30 12.36
C TRP A 184 17.54 10.55 11.96
N LEU A 185 16.71 10.46 10.92
CA LEU A 185 15.83 11.56 10.52
C LEU A 185 14.83 11.91 11.63
N ALA A 186 14.20 10.93 12.27
CA ALA A 186 13.27 11.15 13.37
C ALA A 186 13.94 11.80 14.59
N GLU A 187 15.17 11.39 14.91
CA GLU A 187 15.94 11.91 16.04
C GLU A 187 16.56 13.29 15.76
N THR A 188 16.81 13.59 14.48
CA THR A 188 17.45 14.83 14.06
C THR A 188 16.48 16.00 13.90
N PHE A 189 15.28 15.75 13.38
CA PHE A 189 14.28 16.77 13.11
C PHE A 189 13.12 16.64 14.11
N SER A 190 13.16 17.44 15.17
CA SER A 190 12.13 17.40 16.22
C SER A 190 10.73 17.75 15.72
N SER A 191 10.63 18.63 14.73
CA SER A 191 9.40 18.95 13.99
C SER A 191 9.43 18.34 12.58
N GLY A 192 9.88 17.08 12.50
CA GLY A 192 10.03 16.36 11.25
C GLY A 192 8.73 15.71 10.78
N SER A 193 8.46 15.86 9.50
CA SER A 193 7.45 15.13 8.74
C SER A 193 8.13 14.46 7.55
N ILE A 194 7.68 13.25 7.17
CA ILE A 194 8.25 12.52 6.05
C ILE A 194 7.15 12.06 5.10
N ALA A 195 7.39 12.21 3.81
CA ALA A 195 6.58 11.63 2.74
C ALA A 195 7.49 10.83 1.81
N LEU A 196 7.27 9.51 1.78
CA LEU A 196 8.01 8.59 0.93
C LEU A 196 7.09 7.97 -0.10
N TYR A 197 7.63 7.74 -1.30
CA TYR A 197 7.02 6.89 -2.32
C TYR A 197 7.97 5.74 -2.62
N ASP A 198 7.57 4.51 -2.32
CA ASP A 198 8.43 3.32 -2.51
C ASP A 198 7.58 2.08 -2.85
N PRO A 199 8.18 1.04 -3.46
CA PRO A 199 7.53 -0.25 -3.64
C PRO A 199 7.09 -0.87 -2.31
N ILE A 200 5.97 -1.60 -2.37
CA ILE A 200 5.40 -2.37 -1.26
C ILE A 200 4.93 -3.74 -1.77
N GLY A 201 4.90 -4.74 -0.91
CA GLY A 201 4.39 -6.08 -1.23
C GLY A 201 5.36 -6.97 -2.00
N LEU A 202 6.62 -6.55 -2.19
CA LEU A 202 7.60 -7.31 -2.96
C LEU A 202 8.10 -8.55 -2.19
N ASP A 203 7.92 -9.72 -2.79
CA ASP A 203 8.44 -10.97 -2.24
C ASP A 203 9.97 -11.03 -2.30
N ALA A 204 10.59 -11.52 -1.22
CA ALA A 204 11.99 -11.87 -1.24
C ALA A 204 12.15 -13.15 -2.09
N THR A 205 12.61 -13.03 -3.32
CA THR A 205 13.19 -14.18 -3.99
C THR A 205 14.43 -14.59 -3.21
N GLU A 206 14.39 -15.75 -2.56
CA GLU A 206 15.58 -16.33 -1.93
C GLU A 206 16.66 -16.45 -3.00
N ASP A 207 17.81 -15.90 -2.71
CA ASP A 207 19.03 -16.07 -3.49
C ASP A 207 19.53 -17.50 -3.24
N ASN A 208 18.89 -18.47 -3.91
CA ASN A 208 19.14 -19.90 -3.75
C ASN A 208 20.33 -20.31 -4.59
N SER A 209 21.54 -19.90 -4.20
CA SER A 209 22.75 -20.58 -4.68
C SER A 209 23.09 -21.87 -3.88
N GLN A 210 22.31 -22.24 -2.86
CA GLN A 210 22.48 -23.50 -2.09
C GLN A 210 21.16 -23.94 -1.41
N ALA A 211 20.13 -24.29 -2.14
CA ALA A 211 19.01 -25.02 -1.57
C ALA A 211 18.73 -26.26 -2.41
N THR A 212 18.94 -27.41 -1.78
CA THR A 212 18.45 -28.71 -2.23
C THR A 212 16.94 -28.64 -2.44
N GLU A 213 16.52 -28.95 -3.64
CA GLU A 213 15.12 -28.96 -4.07
C GLU A 213 14.28 -29.83 -3.12
N SER A 214 13.39 -29.18 -2.37
CA SER A 214 12.24 -29.84 -1.74
C SER A 214 11.05 -29.74 -2.68
N PRO A 215 10.32 -30.82 -3.00
CA PRO A 215 9.34 -30.87 -4.07
C PRO A 215 7.95 -30.35 -3.67
N ASN A 216 7.86 -29.23 -2.97
CA ASN A 216 6.60 -28.51 -2.73
C ASN A 216 6.71 -27.10 -3.30
N SER A 217 6.64 -27.00 -4.64
CA SER A 217 6.55 -25.71 -5.34
C SER A 217 5.25 -25.01 -4.93
N LYS A 218 5.37 -23.93 -4.17
CA LYS A 218 4.27 -22.97 -3.94
C LYS A 218 3.78 -22.51 -5.31
N ILE A 219 2.48 -22.64 -5.56
CA ILE A 219 1.84 -22.04 -6.73
C ILE A 219 2.04 -20.52 -6.60
N LYS A 220 2.76 -19.92 -7.55
CA LYS A 220 2.97 -18.47 -7.60
C LYS A 220 1.64 -17.79 -7.93
N THR A 221 1.20 -16.87 -7.10
CA THR A 221 0.07 -16.00 -7.43
C THR A 221 0.47 -14.99 -8.51
N GLU A 222 -0.51 -14.33 -9.16
CA GLU A 222 -0.20 -13.23 -10.11
C GLU A 222 0.62 -12.12 -9.43
N ALA A 223 0.35 -11.82 -8.18
CA ALA A 223 1.14 -10.88 -7.37
C ALA A 223 2.58 -11.36 -7.21
N ASP A 224 2.81 -12.64 -6.89
CA ASP A 224 4.17 -13.21 -6.80
C ASP A 224 4.89 -13.16 -8.17
N ALA A 225 4.16 -13.34 -9.26
CA ALA A 225 4.70 -13.24 -10.62
C ALA A 225 5.08 -11.79 -10.95
N PHE A 226 4.26 -10.81 -10.57
CA PHE A 226 4.56 -9.39 -10.73
C PHE A 226 5.81 -8.99 -9.92
N ASP A 227 5.86 -9.35 -8.64
CA ASP A 227 6.98 -9.06 -7.76
C ASP A 227 8.31 -9.61 -8.29
N SER A 228 8.32 -10.89 -8.68
CA SER A 228 9.52 -11.51 -9.22
C SER A 228 9.96 -10.90 -10.55
N THR A 229 9.01 -10.45 -11.37
CA THR A 229 9.28 -9.76 -12.63
C THR A 229 9.86 -8.37 -12.39
N LEU A 230 9.29 -7.62 -11.45
CA LEU A 230 9.76 -6.28 -11.08
C LEU A 230 11.18 -6.34 -10.50
N GLN A 231 11.44 -7.25 -9.57
CA GLN A 231 12.77 -7.43 -8.99
C GLN A 231 13.80 -7.83 -10.05
N ARG A 232 13.46 -8.77 -10.94
CA ARG A 232 14.33 -9.17 -12.05
C ARG A 232 14.60 -8.03 -13.02
N TYR A 233 13.59 -7.23 -13.36
CA TYR A 233 13.73 -6.06 -14.21
C TYR A 233 14.76 -5.07 -13.65
N PHE A 234 14.64 -4.71 -12.38
CA PHE A 234 15.60 -3.81 -11.73
C PHE A 234 16.99 -4.44 -11.58
N ALA A 235 17.08 -5.73 -11.28
CA ALA A 235 18.36 -6.43 -11.17
C ALA A 235 19.13 -6.45 -12.50
N VAL A 236 18.46 -6.70 -13.62
CA VAL A 236 19.05 -6.66 -14.97
C VAL A 236 19.56 -5.26 -15.32
N LYS A 237 18.91 -4.21 -14.79
CA LYS A 237 19.34 -2.81 -14.96
C LYS A 237 20.45 -2.40 -13.99
N GLY A 238 20.97 -3.31 -13.17
CA GLY A 238 21.98 -3.01 -12.15
C GLY A 238 21.45 -2.30 -10.90
N CYS A 239 20.12 -2.12 -10.80
CA CYS A 239 19.46 -1.38 -9.71
C CYS A 239 18.68 -2.34 -8.80
N THR A 240 19.37 -3.20 -8.07
CA THR A 240 18.71 -4.19 -7.20
C THR A 240 17.91 -3.52 -6.09
N LEU A 241 16.63 -3.90 -5.94
CA LEU A 241 15.73 -3.42 -4.89
C LEU A 241 16.04 -4.11 -3.54
N ARG A 242 17.16 -3.74 -2.92
CA ARG A 242 17.68 -4.37 -1.69
C ARG A 242 16.77 -4.17 -0.49
N GLY A 243 16.20 -2.98 -0.36
CA GLY A 243 15.35 -2.57 0.76
C GLY A 243 14.00 -3.28 0.78
N ALA A 244 13.49 -3.65 -0.37
CA ALA A 244 12.21 -4.35 -0.51
C ALA A 244 12.23 -5.76 0.11
N ARG A 245 13.41 -6.39 0.23
CA ARG A 245 13.56 -7.75 0.79
C ARG A 245 13.29 -7.83 2.29
N GLY A 246 13.41 -6.72 3.02
CA GLY A 246 13.30 -6.69 4.49
C GLY A 246 11.91 -6.34 5.02
N TYR A 247 11.09 -5.70 4.18
CA TYR A 247 9.79 -5.16 4.58
C TYR A 247 8.79 -5.38 3.45
N ARG A 248 7.88 -6.33 3.63
CA ARG A 248 6.98 -6.80 2.56
C ARG A 248 5.60 -6.22 2.66
N THR A 249 5.07 -6.18 3.87
CA THR A 249 3.69 -5.75 4.13
C THR A 249 3.64 -4.31 4.65
N ALA A 250 2.48 -3.70 4.58
CA ALA A 250 2.24 -2.41 5.19
C ALA A 250 2.47 -2.45 6.71
N ALA A 251 2.20 -3.59 7.38
CA ALA A 251 2.49 -3.79 8.79
C ALA A 251 4.00 -3.81 9.08
N ASP A 252 4.81 -4.46 8.23
CA ASP A 252 6.27 -4.44 8.34
C ASP A 252 6.82 -3.03 8.21
N HIS A 253 6.30 -2.27 7.24
CA HIS A 253 6.69 -0.87 7.05
C HIS A 253 6.23 0.01 8.22
N ALA A 254 5.01 -0.14 8.73
CA ALA A 254 4.54 0.58 9.91
C ALA A 254 5.44 0.30 11.12
N ARG A 255 5.79 -0.98 11.37
CA ARG A 255 6.76 -1.36 12.40
C ARG A 255 8.13 -0.72 12.15
N ARG A 256 8.59 -0.69 10.89
CA ARG A 256 9.85 -0.05 10.51
C ARG A 256 9.88 1.43 10.88
N PHE A 257 8.81 2.16 10.63
CA PHE A 257 8.71 3.58 10.99
C PHE A 257 8.56 3.77 12.51
N LEU A 258 7.59 3.12 13.14
CA LEU A 258 7.22 3.38 14.52
C LEU A 258 8.20 2.76 15.52
N ALA A 259 8.41 1.44 15.46
CA ALA A 259 9.23 0.73 16.46
C ALA A 259 10.73 0.84 16.20
N LEU A 260 11.16 0.83 14.94
CA LEU A 260 12.57 0.81 14.57
C LEU A 260 13.09 2.20 14.18
N GLY A 261 12.26 3.01 13.55
CA GLY A 261 12.55 4.34 13.05
C GLY A 261 12.22 5.47 14.02
N HIS A 262 11.58 5.18 15.16
CA HIS A 262 11.23 6.13 16.23
C HIS A 262 10.29 7.27 15.82
N TRP A 263 9.56 7.14 14.71
CA TRP A 263 8.51 8.09 14.35
C TRP A 263 7.29 7.91 15.25
N GLN A 264 6.61 9.00 15.60
CA GLN A 264 5.43 8.94 16.49
C GLN A 264 4.18 8.50 15.75
N ASN A 265 4.01 8.94 14.53
CA ASN A 265 2.87 8.60 13.69
C ASN A 265 3.36 8.03 12.35
N CYS A 266 2.60 7.08 11.81
CA CYS A 266 2.83 6.53 10.47
C CYS A 266 1.51 6.19 9.80
N ARG A 267 1.41 6.53 8.52
CA ARG A 267 0.26 6.25 7.66
C ARG A 267 0.76 5.76 6.31
N ILE A 268 0.19 4.68 5.82
CA ILE A 268 0.60 4.05 4.57
C ILE A 268 -0.62 3.87 3.68
N LEU A 269 -0.55 4.39 2.45
CA LEU A 269 -1.58 4.20 1.43
C LEU A 269 -0.94 3.61 0.18
N ASP A 270 -1.52 2.54 -0.37
CA ASP A 270 -1.18 2.12 -1.72
C ASP A 270 -1.64 3.17 -2.75
N MET A 271 -1.12 3.08 -3.97
CA MET A 271 -1.44 4.07 -4.99
C MET A 271 -2.89 3.98 -5.49
N ASN A 272 -3.59 2.88 -5.28
CA ASN A 272 -5.04 2.79 -5.51
C ASN A 272 -5.81 3.62 -4.48
N GLY A 273 -5.39 3.59 -3.22
CA GLY A 273 -5.90 4.44 -2.15
C GLY A 273 -5.65 5.93 -2.43
N VAL A 274 -4.43 6.25 -2.88
CA VAL A 274 -4.04 7.61 -3.31
C VAL A 274 -4.92 8.11 -4.46
N PHE A 275 -5.14 7.29 -5.49
CA PHE A 275 -6.01 7.67 -6.62
C PHE A 275 -7.43 8.01 -6.16
N LYS A 276 -7.96 7.24 -5.22
CA LYS A 276 -9.25 7.53 -4.62
C LYS A 276 -9.27 8.83 -3.84
N ALA A 277 -8.25 9.06 -3.01
CA ALA A 277 -8.18 10.20 -2.10
C ALA A 277 -7.86 11.52 -2.81
N CYS A 278 -6.97 11.50 -3.79
CA CYS A 278 -6.41 12.70 -4.41
C CYS A 278 -7.04 13.06 -5.76
N THR A 279 -7.86 12.17 -6.37
CA THR A 279 -8.39 12.41 -7.71
C THR A 279 -9.91 12.65 -7.65
N THR A 280 -10.34 13.89 -7.93
CA THR A 280 -11.76 14.25 -7.98
C THR A 280 -12.49 13.58 -9.16
N ALA A 281 -13.82 13.57 -9.12
CA ALA A 281 -14.62 13.07 -10.24
C ALA A 281 -14.41 13.86 -11.54
N GLU A 282 -14.13 15.15 -11.42
CA GLU A 282 -13.81 16.02 -12.55
C GLU A 282 -12.46 15.66 -13.15
N GLU A 283 -11.44 15.48 -12.30
CA GLU A 283 -10.10 15.08 -12.73
C GLU A 283 -10.09 13.68 -13.36
N LYS A 284 -10.86 12.74 -12.83
CA LYS A 284 -11.05 11.42 -13.45
C LYS A 284 -11.63 11.54 -14.87
N ARG A 285 -12.60 12.43 -15.07
CA ARG A 285 -13.17 12.70 -16.40
C ARG A 285 -12.13 13.36 -17.32
N ARG A 286 -11.36 14.30 -16.82
CA ARG A 286 -10.27 14.94 -17.57
C ARG A 286 -9.23 13.91 -18.02
N LEU A 287 -8.75 13.06 -17.12
CA LEU A 287 -7.81 11.99 -17.41
C LEU A 287 -8.35 11.01 -18.47
N ALA A 288 -9.63 10.64 -18.37
CA ALA A 288 -10.28 9.77 -19.34
C ALA A 288 -10.40 10.40 -20.74
N SER A 289 -10.43 11.75 -20.82
CA SER A 289 -10.49 12.46 -22.09
C SER A 289 -9.15 12.68 -22.78
N LEU A 290 -8.03 12.51 -22.06
CA LEU A 290 -6.68 12.74 -22.61
C LEU A 290 -6.24 11.61 -23.54
N GLU A 291 -6.52 10.37 -23.14
CA GLU A 291 -6.18 9.19 -23.92
C GLU A 291 -7.13 8.03 -23.60
N PRO A 292 -7.47 7.18 -24.58
CA PRO A 292 -8.18 5.93 -24.32
C PRO A 292 -7.36 5.06 -23.36
N PHE A 293 -8.02 4.47 -22.36
CA PHE A 293 -7.37 3.63 -21.38
C PHE A 293 -8.30 2.49 -20.96
N ASP A 294 -7.93 1.26 -21.28
CA ASP A 294 -8.66 0.03 -21.02
C ASP A 294 -7.91 -0.97 -20.12
N GLU A 295 -6.61 -0.72 -19.85
CA GLU A 295 -5.72 -1.59 -19.06
C GLU A 295 -5.84 -1.33 -17.54
N PHE A 296 -7.06 -1.17 -17.05
CA PHE A 296 -7.31 -0.83 -15.62
C PHE A 296 -6.83 -1.92 -14.66
N ALA A 297 -6.93 -3.20 -15.03
CA ALA A 297 -6.54 -4.29 -14.14
C ALA A 297 -5.03 -4.27 -13.88
N ASP A 298 -4.22 -4.15 -14.94
CA ASP A 298 -2.77 -4.11 -14.84
C ASP A 298 -2.29 -2.83 -14.13
N TRP A 299 -2.94 -1.71 -14.42
CA TRP A 299 -2.65 -0.45 -13.74
C TRP A 299 -2.96 -0.51 -12.24
N MET A 300 -4.10 -1.11 -11.84
CA MET A 300 -4.44 -1.33 -10.44
C MET A 300 -3.48 -2.31 -9.76
N LEU A 301 -3.03 -3.34 -10.47
CA LEU A 301 -2.01 -4.26 -9.98
C LEU A 301 -0.69 -3.53 -9.72
N CYS A 302 -0.21 -2.74 -10.66
CA CYS A 302 0.98 -1.89 -10.47
C CYS A 302 0.82 -0.95 -9.27
N ASN A 303 -0.31 -0.28 -9.15
CA ASN A 303 -0.59 0.65 -8.06
C ASN A 303 -0.67 -0.04 -6.68
N ALA A 304 -1.06 -1.30 -6.62
CA ALA A 304 -1.06 -2.08 -5.38
C ALA A 304 0.36 -2.41 -4.88
N HIS A 305 1.38 -2.30 -5.76
CA HIS A 305 2.78 -2.59 -5.44
C HIS A 305 3.62 -1.34 -5.19
N TYR A 306 3.01 -0.17 -5.10
CA TYR A 306 3.62 1.08 -4.67
C TYR A 306 2.76 1.78 -3.64
N ALA A 307 3.40 2.47 -2.71
CA ALA A 307 2.71 3.17 -1.63
C ALA A 307 3.33 4.54 -1.32
N ILE A 308 2.49 5.42 -0.78
CA ILE A 308 2.92 6.60 -0.04
C ILE A 308 3.00 6.25 1.44
N TYR A 309 4.13 6.58 2.05
CA TYR A 309 4.40 6.43 3.47
C TYR A 309 4.51 7.83 4.07
N LEU A 310 3.65 8.13 5.02
CA LEU A 310 3.58 9.42 5.71
C LEU A 310 3.87 9.18 7.17
N ALA A 311 4.85 9.89 7.74
CA ALA A 311 5.14 9.81 9.15
C ALA A 311 5.52 11.19 9.70
N ASP A 312 5.40 11.36 11.01
CA ASP A 312 5.74 12.59 11.70
C ASP A 312 6.09 12.35 13.18
N ASN A 313 6.70 13.38 13.78
CA ASN A 313 7.05 13.47 15.19
C ASN A 313 6.18 14.50 15.91
N GLN A 314 4.95 14.75 15.45
CA GLN A 314 4.07 15.78 15.95
C GLN A 314 2.81 15.20 16.58
N ASP A 315 2.24 15.90 17.55
CA ASP A 315 0.91 15.57 18.10
C ASP A 315 -0.23 15.89 17.12
N GLN A 316 0.01 16.80 16.17
CA GLN A 316 -0.96 17.16 15.14
C GLN A 316 -0.71 16.37 13.87
N ASP A 317 -1.70 15.59 13.47
CA ASP A 317 -1.67 14.78 12.25
C ASP A 317 -1.79 15.69 11.00
N TRP A 318 -0.65 16.10 10.44
CA TRP A 318 -0.59 16.91 9.22
C TRP A 318 -1.17 16.16 8.00
N THR A 319 -1.26 14.85 8.10
CA THR A 319 -1.75 14.00 7.02
C THR A 319 -3.27 13.79 7.07
N ALA A 320 -3.97 14.33 8.08
CA ALA A 320 -5.42 14.21 8.19
C ALA A 320 -6.15 14.73 6.94
N GLY A 321 -5.65 15.82 6.35
CA GLY A 321 -6.15 16.37 5.09
C GLY A 321 -5.93 15.48 3.85
N PHE A 322 -5.01 14.50 3.92
CA PHE A 322 -4.78 13.55 2.82
C PHE A 322 -5.92 12.53 2.70
N VAL A 323 -6.63 12.28 3.79
CA VAL A 323 -7.64 11.20 3.91
C VAL A 323 -9.06 11.71 4.10
N THR A 324 -9.29 13.02 4.26
CA THR A 324 -10.60 13.61 4.60
C THR A 324 -11.74 13.34 3.61
N GLN A 325 -11.46 12.83 2.42
CA GLN A 325 -12.48 12.37 1.47
C GLN A 325 -12.50 10.84 1.26
N ALA A 326 -11.59 10.12 1.88
CA ALA A 326 -11.59 8.67 1.81
C ALA A 326 -12.54 8.11 2.87
N HIS A 327 -13.77 7.79 2.48
CA HIS A 327 -14.55 6.78 3.20
C HIS A 327 -13.62 5.63 3.60
N HIS A 328 -13.70 5.20 4.86
CA HIS A 328 -13.01 4.05 5.46
C HIS A 328 -12.68 2.93 4.46
N HIS A 329 -11.56 3.03 3.77
CA HIS A 329 -11.05 2.00 2.88
C HIS A 329 -9.75 1.41 3.44
N ARG A 330 -9.76 0.16 3.54
CA ARG A 330 -8.97 -0.98 3.97
C ARG A 330 -7.44 -0.95 3.80
N HIS A 331 -6.82 0.15 3.42
CA HIS A 331 -5.39 0.24 3.17
C HIS A 331 -4.69 1.30 4.03
N LEU A 332 -5.36 1.75 5.09
CA LEU A 332 -4.80 2.68 6.06
C LEU A 332 -4.33 1.91 7.28
N LEU A 333 -3.03 1.75 7.43
CA LEU A 333 -2.42 1.48 8.71
C LEU A 333 -2.07 2.82 9.34
N THR A 334 -2.81 3.21 10.37
CA THR A 334 -2.44 4.32 11.25
C THR A 334 -1.86 3.74 12.52
N GLY A 335 -0.60 4.05 12.82
CA GLY A 335 0.00 3.76 14.10
C GLY A 335 0.32 5.04 14.85
N ARG A 336 -0.12 5.16 16.09
CA ARG A 336 0.39 6.13 17.05
C ARG A 336 1.18 5.40 18.11
N CYS A 337 2.39 5.83 18.38
CA CYS A 337 3.07 5.49 19.62
C CYS A 337 2.59 6.48 20.68
N ALA A 338 1.45 6.19 21.33
CA ALA A 338 0.99 6.94 22.48
C ALA A 338 1.18 6.11 23.75
N PRO A 339 1.44 6.73 24.92
CA PRO A 339 1.49 6.01 26.17
C PRO A 339 0.09 5.45 26.48
N GLN A 340 -0.03 4.14 26.43
CA GLN A 340 -1.08 3.28 26.99
C GLN A 340 -2.52 3.84 27.03
N VAL A 341 -3.18 3.86 25.89
CA VAL A 341 -4.60 3.53 25.79
C VAL A 341 -4.68 2.32 24.86
N ARG A 342 -5.26 1.22 25.33
CA ARG A 342 -5.46 -0.02 24.56
C ARG A 342 -6.31 0.28 23.32
N GLU A 343 -5.69 0.69 22.22
CA GLU A 343 -6.30 0.62 20.91
C GLU A 343 -6.06 -0.79 20.37
N GLN A 344 -7.15 -1.41 19.94
CA GLN A 344 -7.21 -2.81 19.54
C GLN A 344 -6.45 -3.00 18.24
N GLU A 345 -5.56 -3.98 18.18
CA GLU A 345 -4.74 -4.30 17.02
C GLU A 345 -5.55 -4.60 15.75
N PRO A 346 -4.98 -4.32 14.55
CA PRO A 346 -5.63 -4.61 13.28
C PRO A 346 -5.80 -6.13 13.09
N ALA A 347 -6.95 -6.55 12.57
CA ALA A 347 -7.19 -7.96 12.28
C ALA A 347 -6.35 -8.41 11.09
N ILE A 348 -5.66 -9.52 11.24
CA ILE A 348 -4.90 -10.21 10.20
C ILE A 348 -5.78 -11.31 9.60
N ILE A 349 -5.97 -11.31 8.27
CA ILE A 349 -6.62 -12.42 7.58
C ILE A 349 -5.52 -13.32 7.02
N ARG A 350 -5.50 -14.57 7.45
CA ARG A 350 -4.54 -15.60 7.03
C ARG A 350 -5.23 -16.93 6.74
N SER A 351 -4.55 -17.82 6.06
CA SER A 351 -5.00 -19.19 5.89
C SER A 351 -5.12 -19.91 7.24
N PHE A 352 -6.13 -20.78 7.34
CA PHE A 352 -6.33 -21.64 8.51
C PHE A 352 -5.12 -22.53 8.77
N GLN A 353 -4.78 -22.70 10.03
CA GLN A 353 -3.78 -23.64 10.54
C GLN A 353 -4.44 -24.64 11.46
N HIS A 354 -3.81 -25.81 11.65
CA HIS A 354 -4.43 -26.89 12.45
C HIS A 354 -4.72 -26.48 13.90
N GLU A 355 -3.90 -25.61 14.44
CA GLU A 355 -4.02 -25.05 15.79
C GLU A 355 -5.28 -24.18 15.96
N ASP A 356 -5.81 -23.63 14.89
CA ASP A 356 -7.01 -22.78 14.90
C ASP A 356 -8.32 -23.58 15.09
N LEU A 357 -8.27 -24.90 14.93
CA LEU A 357 -9.47 -25.74 14.85
C LEU A 357 -10.41 -25.54 16.04
N ALA A 358 -9.87 -25.52 17.24
CA ALA A 358 -10.68 -25.36 18.46
C ALA A 358 -11.36 -23.98 18.50
N ALA A 359 -10.61 -22.93 18.21
CA ALA A 359 -11.11 -21.56 18.18
C ALA A 359 -12.17 -21.35 17.09
N VAL A 360 -11.92 -21.83 15.87
CA VAL A 360 -12.84 -21.75 14.73
C VAL A 360 -14.16 -22.48 15.02
N ARG A 361 -14.10 -23.66 15.63
CA ARG A 361 -15.31 -24.43 16.01
C ARG A 361 -16.14 -23.69 17.06
N SER A 362 -15.49 -23.19 18.12
CA SER A 362 -16.13 -22.39 19.17
C SER A 362 -16.77 -21.12 18.61
N LEU A 363 -16.04 -20.41 17.74
CA LEU A 363 -16.52 -19.21 17.06
C LEU A 363 -17.74 -19.50 16.17
N PHE A 364 -17.69 -20.55 15.34
CA PHE A 364 -18.80 -20.95 14.49
C PHE A 364 -20.04 -21.30 15.34
N GLU A 365 -19.87 -22.08 16.39
CA GLU A 365 -20.94 -22.47 17.29
C GLU A 365 -21.60 -21.26 17.96
N SER A 366 -20.81 -20.42 18.62
CA SER A 366 -21.31 -19.25 19.36
C SER A 366 -22.03 -18.26 18.44
N THR A 367 -21.45 -17.94 17.28
CA THR A 367 -22.03 -16.96 16.34
C THR A 367 -23.34 -17.42 15.71
N HIS A 368 -23.53 -18.70 15.47
CA HIS A 368 -24.77 -19.24 14.88
C HIS A 368 -25.84 -19.51 15.92
N LEU A 369 -25.46 -19.98 17.13
CA LEU A 369 -26.39 -20.18 18.23
C LEU A 369 -27.02 -18.89 18.78
N GLU A 370 -26.33 -17.74 18.62
CA GLU A 370 -26.87 -16.42 18.93
C GLU A 370 -28.21 -16.16 18.21
N PHE A 371 -28.34 -16.66 16.97
CA PHE A 371 -29.55 -16.52 16.15
C PHE A 371 -30.55 -17.67 16.29
N ALA A 372 -30.23 -18.66 17.10
CA ALA A 372 -31.13 -19.82 17.27
C ALA A 372 -32.46 -19.44 17.93
N LYS A 373 -32.52 -18.40 18.80
CA LYS A 373 -33.73 -17.92 19.49
C LYS A 373 -34.66 -19.08 19.98
N GLY A 374 -34.09 -20.16 20.52
CA GLY A 374 -34.82 -21.34 20.91
C GLY A 374 -35.09 -22.38 19.80
N SER A 375 -34.83 -22.09 18.54
CA SER A 375 -35.04 -22.99 17.41
C SER A 375 -34.22 -24.29 17.53
N ARG A 376 -34.90 -25.42 17.69
CA ARG A 376 -34.27 -26.76 17.69
C ARG A 376 -33.58 -27.05 16.35
N ALA A 377 -34.18 -26.58 15.26
CA ALA A 377 -33.67 -26.80 13.92
C ALA A 377 -32.33 -26.10 13.67
N VAL A 378 -32.16 -24.84 14.12
CA VAL A 378 -30.89 -24.15 14.00
C VAL A 378 -29.82 -24.82 14.86
N ARG A 379 -30.13 -25.24 16.07
CA ARG A 379 -29.21 -26.04 16.90
C ARG A 379 -28.79 -27.35 16.24
N GLN A 380 -29.74 -28.06 15.63
CA GLN A 380 -29.43 -29.29 14.91
C GLN A 380 -28.56 -29.05 13.66
N PHE A 381 -28.81 -27.95 12.94
CA PHE A 381 -27.98 -27.52 11.81
C PHE A 381 -26.52 -27.26 12.27
N VAL A 382 -26.32 -26.47 13.31
CA VAL A 382 -25.00 -26.19 13.87
C VAL A 382 -24.29 -27.46 14.32
N ALA A 383 -24.98 -28.33 15.06
CA ALA A 383 -24.43 -29.60 15.52
C ALA A 383 -24.04 -30.54 14.37
N ASN A 384 -24.81 -30.55 13.27
CA ASN A 384 -24.48 -31.32 12.09
C ASN A 384 -23.23 -30.82 11.39
N ARG A 385 -23.06 -29.47 11.27
CA ARG A 385 -21.85 -28.87 10.68
C ARG A 385 -20.60 -29.10 11.53
N LEU A 386 -20.72 -29.01 12.86
CA LEU A 386 -19.62 -29.30 13.79
C LEU A 386 -19.18 -30.78 13.75
N ARG A 387 -20.08 -31.72 13.42
CA ARG A 387 -19.77 -33.13 13.22
C ARG A 387 -19.31 -33.45 11.80
N GLY A 388 -19.67 -32.61 10.83
CA GLY A 388 -19.29 -32.72 9.44
C GLY A 388 -17.97 -32.03 9.13
N ASP A 389 -17.99 -31.07 8.20
CA ASP A 389 -16.82 -30.38 7.67
C ASP A 389 -16.03 -29.53 8.70
N MET A 390 -16.68 -29.12 9.79
CA MET A 390 -16.02 -28.43 10.90
C MET A 390 -15.37 -29.40 11.91
N SER A 391 -15.47 -30.72 11.73
CA SER A 391 -14.74 -31.68 12.58
C SER A 391 -13.25 -31.76 12.23
N ASP A 392 -12.96 -31.60 10.94
CA ASP A 392 -11.61 -31.52 10.37
C ASP A 392 -11.64 -30.54 9.19
N VAL A 393 -11.43 -29.26 9.51
CA VAL A 393 -11.43 -28.15 8.55
C VAL A 393 -10.33 -28.34 7.50
N HIS A 394 -9.15 -28.83 7.92
CA HIS A 394 -8.04 -29.04 7.00
C HIS A 394 -8.42 -30.05 5.91
N HIS A 395 -9.01 -31.17 6.27
CA HIS A 395 -9.43 -32.19 5.31
C HIS A 395 -10.63 -31.73 4.46
N ALA A 396 -11.61 -31.06 5.08
CA ALA A 396 -12.86 -30.67 4.41
C ALA A 396 -12.68 -29.53 3.38
N PHE A 397 -11.63 -28.72 3.54
CA PHE A 397 -11.31 -27.59 2.65
C PHE A 397 -9.99 -27.78 1.93
N GLN A 398 -9.51 -29.03 1.81
CA GLN A 398 -8.41 -29.36 0.92
C GLN A 398 -8.91 -29.53 -0.52
N THR A 399 -8.11 -29.05 -1.46
CA THR A 399 -8.30 -29.38 -2.87
C THR A 399 -8.05 -30.88 -3.08
N PRO A 400 -8.91 -31.61 -3.82
CA PRO A 400 -8.72 -33.03 -4.06
C PRO A 400 -7.35 -33.36 -4.65
N LYS A 401 -6.74 -34.46 -4.20
CA LYS A 401 -5.44 -34.91 -4.73
C LYS A 401 -5.54 -35.19 -6.23
N GLY A 402 -4.61 -34.67 -7.00
CA GLY A 402 -4.56 -34.81 -8.47
C GLY A 402 -5.21 -33.67 -9.23
N THR A 403 -5.72 -32.64 -8.55
CA THR A 403 -6.20 -31.40 -9.16
C THR A 403 -5.06 -30.40 -9.19
N GLU A 404 -4.70 -29.89 -10.38
CA GLU A 404 -3.62 -28.90 -10.55
C GLU A 404 -4.00 -27.51 -10.03
N ILE A 405 -5.30 -27.24 -9.86
CA ILE A 405 -5.85 -25.94 -9.46
C ILE A 405 -6.42 -26.04 -8.05
N LEU A 406 -6.05 -25.10 -7.18
CA LEU A 406 -6.63 -24.98 -5.83
C LEU A 406 -8.09 -24.51 -5.93
N THR A 407 -9.04 -25.38 -5.55
CA THR A 407 -10.48 -25.08 -5.63
C THR A 407 -11.15 -24.92 -4.28
N SER A 408 -10.41 -25.10 -3.18
CA SER A 408 -10.93 -25.00 -1.82
C SER A 408 -9.96 -24.23 -0.93
N GLY A 409 -10.48 -23.54 0.08
CA GLY A 409 -9.67 -22.82 1.05
C GLY A 409 -10.46 -22.40 2.29
N PHE A 410 -9.75 -22.18 3.39
CA PHE A 410 -10.33 -21.69 4.64
C PHE A 410 -9.42 -20.62 5.25
N TRP A 411 -10.00 -19.49 5.66
CA TRP A 411 -9.28 -18.35 6.24
C TRP A 411 -9.81 -18.02 7.62
N VAL A 412 -8.92 -17.48 8.44
CA VAL A 412 -9.24 -16.93 9.75
C VAL A 412 -8.87 -15.45 9.80
N ALA A 413 -9.63 -14.68 10.58
CA ALA A 413 -9.28 -13.34 10.99
C ALA A 413 -8.79 -13.39 12.44
N GLU A 414 -7.60 -12.88 12.68
CA GLU A 414 -6.94 -12.86 13.98
C GLU A 414 -6.77 -11.43 14.48
N VAL A 415 -7.02 -11.20 15.75
CA VAL A 415 -6.79 -9.94 16.47
C VAL A 415 -6.10 -10.29 17.78
N ASP A 416 -5.00 -9.66 18.10
CA ASP A 416 -4.22 -9.88 19.32
C ASP A 416 -3.82 -11.37 19.55
N GLY A 417 -3.60 -12.12 18.45
CA GLY A 417 -3.31 -13.55 18.52
C GLY A 417 -4.53 -14.44 18.71
N GLU A 418 -5.75 -13.88 18.79
CA GLU A 418 -7.00 -14.63 18.92
C GLU A 418 -7.76 -14.70 17.60
N VAL A 419 -8.29 -15.88 17.26
CA VAL A 419 -9.16 -16.07 16.10
C VAL A 419 -10.53 -15.47 16.37
N VAL A 420 -10.86 -14.38 15.69
CA VAL A 420 -12.12 -13.63 15.85
C VAL A 420 -13.05 -13.70 14.64
N GLY A 421 -12.59 -14.31 13.55
CA GLY A 421 -13.39 -14.52 12.34
C GLY A 421 -12.94 -15.71 11.55
N CYS A 422 -13.83 -16.32 10.76
CA CYS A 422 -13.48 -17.37 9.82
C CYS A 422 -14.42 -17.40 8.61
N ILE A 423 -13.94 -17.99 7.51
CA ILE A 423 -14.68 -18.21 6.26
C ILE A 423 -14.07 -19.37 5.47
N GLY A 424 -14.89 -20.14 4.77
CA GLY A 424 -14.45 -21.19 3.86
C GLY A 424 -15.05 -21.05 2.46
N VAL A 425 -14.37 -21.64 1.48
CA VAL A 425 -14.86 -21.83 0.12
C VAL A 425 -14.47 -23.22 -0.40
N LYS A 426 -15.35 -23.81 -1.18
CA LYS A 426 -15.14 -25.11 -1.84
C LYS A 426 -16.00 -25.18 -3.10
N PRO A 427 -15.76 -26.13 -4.02
CA PRO A 427 -16.69 -26.41 -5.11
C PRO A 427 -18.09 -26.70 -4.56
N LEU A 428 -19.12 -26.24 -5.25
CA LEU A 428 -20.50 -26.59 -4.90
C LEU A 428 -20.69 -28.12 -5.05
N ASP A 429 -21.24 -28.75 -4.02
CA ASP A 429 -21.41 -30.22 -3.99
C ASP A 429 -22.36 -30.70 -5.08
N THR A 430 -21.85 -31.51 -6.00
CA THR A 430 -22.53 -31.89 -7.26
C THR A 430 -23.48 -33.06 -7.16
N ALA A 431 -23.75 -33.61 -5.98
CA ALA A 431 -24.61 -34.79 -5.82
C ALA A 431 -26.06 -34.62 -6.37
N SER A 432 -26.47 -33.40 -6.76
CA SER A 432 -27.80 -33.08 -7.31
C SER A 432 -27.80 -31.97 -8.37
N THR A 433 -26.66 -31.67 -9.04
CA THR A 433 -26.47 -30.47 -9.84
C THR A 433 -26.41 -30.73 -11.34
N THR A 434 -26.82 -29.73 -12.12
CA THR A 434 -26.75 -29.70 -13.58
C THR A 434 -25.32 -29.45 -14.08
N GLN A 435 -25.07 -29.67 -15.37
CA GLN A 435 -23.75 -29.41 -15.99
C GLN A 435 -23.28 -27.95 -15.86
N GLU A 436 -24.19 -27.00 -15.64
CA GLU A 436 -23.94 -25.59 -15.42
C GLU A 436 -23.33 -25.26 -14.03
N ASP A 437 -23.53 -26.16 -13.05
CA ASP A 437 -23.06 -25.95 -11.67
C ASP A 437 -21.58 -26.37 -11.44
N GLN A 438 -20.92 -26.93 -12.45
CA GLN A 438 -19.51 -27.42 -12.33
C GLN A 438 -18.49 -26.31 -12.09
N HIS A 439 -18.84 -25.05 -12.38
CA HIS A 439 -17.97 -23.88 -12.19
C HIS A 439 -18.48 -22.93 -11.11
N VAL A 440 -19.14 -23.46 -10.09
CA VAL A 440 -19.71 -22.68 -8.99
C VAL A 440 -18.96 -22.97 -7.70
N ALA A 441 -18.52 -21.91 -7.01
CA ALA A 441 -17.95 -21.99 -5.67
C ALA A 441 -19.03 -21.80 -4.59
N GLU A 442 -19.01 -22.61 -3.55
CA GLU A 442 -19.82 -22.44 -2.33
C GLU A 442 -19.00 -21.65 -1.29
N LEU A 443 -19.41 -20.40 -1.00
CA LEU A 443 -18.91 -19.65 0.14
C LEU A 443 -19.68 -20.08 1.39
N CYS A 444 -18.96 -20.48 2.43
CA CYS A 444 -19.60 -21.05 3.62
C CYS A 444 -18.82 -20.72 4.91
N ARG A 445 -19.42 -21.01 6.08
CA ARG A 445 -18.82 -20.89 7.43
C ARG A 445 -18.39 -19.48 7.82
N LEU A 446 -18.89 -18.41 7.16
CA LEU A 446 -18.61 -17.06 7.61
C LEU A 446 -19.09 -16.84 9.05
N SER A 447 -18.17 -16.53 9.92
CA SER A 447 -18.40 -16.23 11.33
C SER A 447 -17.51 -15.09 11.78
N VAL A 448 -18.04 -14.16 12.61
CA VAL A 448 -17.29 -13.06 13.21
C VAL A 448 -17.78 -12.83 14.62
N ALA A 449 -16.86 -12.87 15.57
CA ALA A 449 -17.13 -12.67 17.01
C ALA A 449 -17.88 -11.36 17.26
N SER A 450 -18.88 -11.40 18.13
CA SER A 450 -19.72 -10.22 18.43
C SER A 450 -18.93 -9.00 18.90
N THR A 451 -17.84 -9.23 19.62
CA THR A 451 -16.95 -8.20 20.19
C THR A 451 -16.22 -7.37 19.12
N VAL A 452 -16.07 -7.90 17.90
CA VAL A 452 -15.32 -7.25 16.80
C VAL A 452 -16.19 -6.97 15.56
N ARG A 453 -17.51 -7.15 15.65
CA ARG A 453 -18.44 -6.82 14.56
C ARG A 453 -18.46 -5.33 14.27
N ARG A 454 -18.99 -4.96 13.08
CA ARG A 454 -19.06 -3.56 12.58
C ARG A 454 -17.70 -2.91 12.27
N ARG A 455 -16.62 -3.70 12.28
CA ARG A 455 -15.26 -3.28 11.92
C ARG A 455 -14.86 -3.67 10.49
N GLY A 456 -15.79 -4.12 9.67
CA GLY A 456 -15.52 -4.53 8.28
C GLY A 456 -14.91 -5.93 8.11
N LEU A 457 -14.66 -6.69 9.20
CA LEU A 457 -14.03 -8.01 9.15
C LEU A 457 -14.77 -9.03 8.27
N ALA A 458 -16.10 -9.11 8.40
CA ALA A 458 -16.89 -10.00 7.58
C ALA A 458 -16.75 -9.70 6.07
N SER A 459 -16.77 -8.40 5.71
CA SER A 459 -16.52 -7.99 4.33
C SER A 459 -15.11 -8.32 3.87
N ALA A 460 -14.10 -8.25 4.77
CA ALA A 460 -12.72 -8.59 4.46
C ALA A 460 -12.54 -10.08 4.17
N LEU A 461 -13.16 -10.93 4.99
CA LEU A 461 -13.19 -12.37 4.80
C LEU A 461 -13.88 -12.75 3.48
N VAL A 462 -15.04 -12.14 3.17
CA VAL A 462 -15.74 -12.43 1.91
C VAL A 462 -14.88 -12.03 0.71
N ARG A 463 -14.21 -10.88 0.74
CA ARG A 463 -13.33 -10.46 -0.36
C ARG A 463 -12.07 -11.33 -0.51
N ALA A 464 -11.53 -11.87 0.59
CA ALA A 464 -10.46 -12.85 0.50
C ALA A 464 -10.89 -14.08 -0.29
N VAL A 465 -12.13 -14.56 -0.06
CA VAL A 465 -12.74 -15.65 -0.84
C VAL A 465 -12.96 -15.23 -2.30
N GLU A 466 -13.51 -14.03 -2.55
CA GLU A 466 -13.73 -13.52 -3.92
C GLU A 466 -12.43 -13.43 -4.71
N THR A 467 -11.37 -12.92 -4.07
CA THR A 467 -10.04 -12.85 -4.69
C THR A 467 -9.49 -14.24 -5.00
N PHE A 468 -9.61 -15.17 -4.06
CA PHE A 468 -9.18 -16.55 -4.26
C PHE A 468 -9.93 -17.21 -5.42
N THR A 469 -11.26 -17.14 -5.45
CA THR A 469 -12.10 -17.78 -6.48
C THR A 469 -11.88 -17.16 -7.86
N ALA A 470 -11.66 -15.85 -7.94
CA ALA A 470 -11.33 -15.18 -9.20
C ALA A 470 -9.92 -15.58 -9.70
N SER A 471 -8.96 -15.76 -8.79
CA SER A 471 -7.57 -16.08 -9.15
C SER A 471 -7.37 -17.53 -9.56
N CYS A 472 -8.16 -18.46 -9.04
CA CYS A 472 -8.00 -19.88 -9.38
C CYS A 472 -8.50 -20.26 -10.79
N GLY A 473 -9.32 -19.41 -11.43
CA GLY A 473 -9.85 -19.64 -12.79
C GLY A 473 -10.78 -20.86 -12.94
N ALA A 474 -11.13 -21.53 -11.83
CA ALA A 474 -11.99 -22.71 -11.84
C ALA A 474 -13.48 -22.36 -11.75
N PHE A 475 -13.79 -21.14 -11.31
CA PHE A 475 -15.15 -20.71 -11.01
C PHE A 475 -15.54 -19.46 -11.80
N ASN A 476 -16.81 -19.39 -12.16
CA ASN A 476 -17.44 -18.21 -12.79
C ASN A 476 -18.51 -17.57 -11.91
N GLU A 477 -18.87 -18.23 -10.79
CA GLU A 477 -19.93 -17.81 -9.88
C GLU A 477 -19.63 -18.26 -8.45
N ILE A 478 -20.00 -17.43 -7.47
CA ILE A 478 -20.02 -17.78 -6.05
C ILE A 478 -21.47 -17.83 -5.59
N ARG A 479 -21.86 -18.94 -4.94
CA ARG A 479 -23.15 -19.09 -4.24
C ARG A 479 -22.93 -19.26 -2.75
N LEU A 480 -23.91 -18.84 -1.98
CA LEU A 480 -23.93 -19.02 -0.53
C LEU A 480 -25.35 -19.17 0.01
N GLU A 481 -25.46 -19.79 1.17
CA GLU A 481 -26.70 -19.86 1.94
C GLU A 481 -26.52 -19.24 3.32
N THR A 482 -27.50 -18.50 3.80
CA THR A 482 -27.53 -17.93 5.15
C THR A 482 -28.87 -18.15 5.82
N ILE A 483 -28.88 -18.21 7.15
CA ILE A 483 -30.10 -18.36 7.95
C ILE A 483 -30.93 -17.08 7.82
N GLY A 484 -32.23 -17.20 7.53
CA GLY A 484 -33.11 -16.04 7.34
C GLY A 484 -33.17 -15.06 8.52
N ALA A 485 -32.90 -15.53 9.74
CA ALA A 485 -32.81 -14.68 10.92
C ALA A 485 -31.51 -13.82 10.99
N MET A 486 -30.53 -14.09 10.13
CA MET A 486 -29.24 -13.37 10.11
C MET A 486 -29.32 -12.16 9.16
N GLU A 487 -30.18 -11.19 9.46
CA GLU A 487 -30.40 -10.00 8.62
C GLU A 487 -29.12 -9.22 8.34
N GLY A 488 -28.22 -9.11 9.31
CA GLY A 488 -26.94 -8.43 9.14
C GLY A 488 -26.03 -9.10 8.09
N ALA A 489 -26.06 -10.43 7.99
CA ALA A 489 -25.35 -11.18 6.96
C ALA A 489 -25.97 -10.95 5.57
N GLN A 490 -27.30 -10.94 5.47
CA GLN A 490 -28.00 -10.65 4.21
C GLN A 490 -27.69 -9.23 3.71
N GLN A 491 -27.69 -8.23 4.59
CA GLN A 491 -27.30 -6.85 4.25
C GLN A 491 -25.84 -6.78 3.77
N LEU A 492 -24.95 -7.52 4.43
CA LEU A 492 -23.54 -7.61 4.02
C LEU A 492 -23.44 -8.14 2.58
N TYR A 493 -24.05 -9.27 2.27
CA TYR A 493 -23.98 -9.87 0.93
C TYR A 493 -24.55 -8.95 -0.14
N ARG A 494 -25.71 -8.31 0.10
CA ARG A 494 -26.28 -7.31 -0.83
C ARG A 494 -25.32 -6.15 -1.04
N SER A 495 -24.67 -5.65 0.01
CA SER A 495 -23.70 -4.56 -0.09
C SER A 495 -22.42 -4.92 -0.85
N LEU A 496 -22.10 -6.21 -0.95
CA LEU A 496 -20.98 -6.76 -1.71
C LEU A 496 -21.36 -7.18 -3.14
N GLY A 497 -22.61 -6.90 -3.56
CA GLY A 497 -23.08 -7.15 -4.92
C GLY A 497 -23.61 -8.56 -5.16
N TYR A 498 -23.89 -9.33 -4.10
CA TYR A 498 -24.60 -10.61 -4.23
C TYR A 498 -26.09 -10.35 -4.44
N VAL A 499 -26.68 -11.12 -5.35
CA VAL A 499 -28.10 -11.07 -5.69
C VAL A 499 -28.82 -12.22 -5.01
N GLU A 500 -29.92 -11.91 -4.33
CA GLU A 500 -30.77 -12.92 -3.69
C GLU A 500 -31.51 -13.76 -4.74
N GLN A 501 -31.44 -15.09 -4.63
CA GLN A 501 -32.21 -15.99 -5.47
C GLN A 501 -33.62 -16.15 -4.90
N VAL A 502 -34.60 -15.78 -5.70
CA VAL A 502 -36.02 -16.02 -5.38
C VAL A 502 -36.37 -17.46 -5.82
N GLU A 503 -36.35 -18.40 -4.89
CA GLU A 503 -36.85 -19.76 -5.19
C GLU A 503 -38.36 -19.84 -5.11
N SER A 504 -38.95 -20.53 -6.09
CA SER A 504 -40.29 -21.07 -5.98
C SER A 504 -40.30 -22.13 -4.85
N GLU A 505 -41.20 -21.98 -3.91
CA GLU A 505 -41.37 -22.75 -2.68
C GLU A 505 -41.13 -24.26 -2.85
N LYS A 506 -39.98 -24.77 -2.43
CA LYS A 506 -39.84 -26.14 -1.93
C LYS A 506 -39.49 -26.08 -0.45
N GLN A 507 -40.53 -26.07 0.39
CA GLN A 507 -40.43 -26.25 1.84
C GLN A 507 -39.85 -27.63 2.15
N HIS A 508 -38.59 -27.68 2.57
CA HIS A 508 -38.01 -28.88 3.19
C HIS A 508 -37.06 -28.58 4.36
N SER A 509 -37.13 -27.40 4.98
CA SER A 509 -36.38 -27.17 6.19
C SER A 509 -37.22 -26.45 7.24
N SER A 510 -37.08 -26.87 8.49
CA SER A 510 -37.75 -26.30 9.66
C SER A 510 -37.33 -24.86 10.03
N PHE A 511 -36.54 -24.21 9.17
CA PHE A 511 -36.16 -22.79 9.24
C PHE A 511 -35.84 -22.29 7.83
N LYS A 512 -36.03 -20.97 7.60
CA LYS A 512 -35.83 -20.34 6.30
C LYS A 512 -34.32 -20.16 6.02
N LEU A 513 -33.86 -20.68 4.89
CA LEU A 513 -32.56 -20.33 4.29
C LEU A 513 -32.77 -19.30 3.18
N VAL A 514 -31.84 -18.36 3.07
CA VAL A 514 -31.80 -17.36 2.00
C VAL A 514 -30.53 -17.61 1.19
N ARG A 515 -30.69 -17.70 -0.12
CA ARG A 515 -29.60 -17.97 -1.08
C ARG A 515 -29.17 -16.70 -1.79
N PHE A 516 -27.89 -16.57 -1.98
CA PHE A 516 -27.29 -15.47 -2.71
C PHE A 516 -26.31 -16.00 -3.75
N GLN A 517 -26.18 -15.27 -4.86
CA GLN A 517 -25.21 -15.56 -5.91
C GLN A 517 -24.52 -14.30 -6.40
N LYS A 518 -23.29 -14.46 -6.89
CA LYS A 518 -22.51 -13.41 -7.53
C LYS A 518 -21.66 -14.00 -8.64
N ARG A 519 -21.72 -13.44 -9.86
CA ARG A 519 -20.78 -13.75 -10.94
C ARG A 519 -19.43 -13.11 -10.67
N LEU A 520 -18.37 -13.83 -10.97
CA LEU A 520 -16.99 -13.41 -10.80
C LEU A 520 -16.50 -12.56 -11.98
#